data_7d013ad6a6e83abcfc299ad8fa3e5f71
#
_entry.id   7d013ad6a6e83abcfc299ad8fa3e5f71
#
_cell.length_a   1.000
_cell.length_b   1.000
_cell.length_c   1.000
_cell.angle_alpha   90.00
_cell.angle_beta   90.00
_cell.angle_gamma   90.00
#
_symmetry.space_group_name_H-M   'P 1'
#
loop_
_entity.id
_entity.type
_entity.pdbx_description
1 polymer ?
#
loop_
_entity_poly.entity_id
_entity_poly.type
_entity_poly.pdbx_seq_one_letter_code
_entity_poly.pdbx_strand_id
1 'polypeptide(L)'
;SQTLLPMLDELVKMTELDLDTIDAIAVAAGPGSFTGLRIGSATAKGLGLALKKPLVEIPTVDALAYNLYDSRALICPIMDARRSQVYTGIYRFQEHKLVTVEAQMAVPMAEMIEKLNARGEEVVFLGDGVPVFGKMIQENLKVPYSFAPAHVNKQRAAAVAALGEIYVKEGKIVTAMEHVPEYLRVSQAERERAQKLQEEKASEKNS
;
A
#
# COMPACT_ATOMS: atom_id res chain seq x y z
N SER A 1 17.61 4.89 -3.65
CA SER A 1 18.08 3.65 -4.32
C SER A 1 19.43 3.16 -3.80
N GLN A 2 20.29 4.05 -3.35
CA GLN A 2 21.65 3.70 -2.90
C GLN A 2 21.70 2.89 -1.59
N THR A 3 20.62 2.81 -0.82
CA THR A 3 20.58 2.19 0.50
C THR A 3 19.90 0.83 0.54
N LEU A 4 18.95 0.54 -0.34
CA LEU A 4 18.12 -0.66 -0.24
C LEU A 4 18.93 -1.96 -0.42
N LEU A 5 19.72 -2.07 -1.48
CA LEU A 5 20.55 -3.27 -1.71
C LEU A 5 21.64 -3.48 -0.63
N PRO A 6 22.40 -2.45 -0.20
CA PRO A 6 23.31 -2.59 0.94
C PRO A 6 22.62 -3.04 2.23
N MET A 7 21.42 -2.52 2.54
CA MET A 7 20.65 -2.95 3.71
C MET A 7 20.20 -4.42 3.59
N LEU A 8 19.79 -4.86 2.41
CA LEU A 8 19.44 -6.27 2.17
C LEU A 8 20.65 -7.18 2.31
N ASP A 9 21.80 -6.79 1.75
CA ASP A 9 23.06 -7.54 1.86
C ASP A 9 23.51 -7.68 3.33
N GLU A 10 23.43 -6.59 4.09
CA GLU A 10 23.73 -6.61 5.52
C GLU A 10 22.76 -7.51 6.29
N LEU A 11 21.46 -7.42 6.01
CA LEU A 11 20.43 -8.26 6.62
C LEU A 11 20.73 -9.76 6.36
N VAL A 12 20.99 -10.12 5.11
CA VAL A 12 21.31 -11.49 4.71
C VAL A 12 22.53 -12.01 5.48
N LYS A 13 23.59 -11.19 5.59
CA LYS A 13 24.80 -11.55 6.35
C LYS A 13 24.54 -11.71 7.84
N MET A 14 23.79 -10.77 8.44
CA MET A 14 23.48 -10.79 9.87
C MET A 14 22.59 -11.96 10.28
N THR A 15 21.71 -12.39 9.40
CA THR A 15 20.78 -13.51 9.63
C THR A 15 21.32 -14.84 9.13
N GLU A 16 22.50 -14.85 8.51
CA GLU A 16 23.08 -16.05 7.86
C GLU A 16 22.11 -16.73 6.89
N LEU A 17 21.26 -15.91 6.21
CA LEU A 17 20.24 -16.40 5.32
C LEU A 17 20.87 -16.97 4.05
N ASP A 18 20.62 -18.25 3.78
CA ASP A 18 20.93 -18.87 2.50
C ASP A 18 19.88 -18.45 1.45
N LEU A 19 20.32 -17.68 0.46
CA LEU A 19 19.43 -17.17 -0.61
C LEU A 19 18.82 -18.27 -1.49
N ASP A 20 19.44 -19.44 -1.55
CA ASP A 20 18.88 -20.59 -2.30
C ASP A 20 17.61 -21.14 -1.64
N THR A 21 17.45 -20.91 -0.32
CA THR A 21 16.29 -21.36 0.45
C THR A 21 15.03 -20.47 0.28
N ILE A 22 15.16 -19.32 -0.39
CA ILE A 22 14.03 -18.42 -0.65
C ILE A 22 13.13 -19.03 -1.72
N ASP A 23 11.81 -19.07 -1.50
CA ASP A 23 10.83 -19.57 -2.46
C ASP A 23 10.31 -18.46 -3.37
N ALA A 24 10.14 -17.25 -2.85
CA ALA A 24 9.58 -16.11 -3.59
C ALA A 24 10.05 -14.78 -2.96
N ILE A 25 9.89 -13.69 -3.72
CA ILE A 25 10.20 -12.33 -3.27
C ILE A 25 8.90 -11.53 -3.22
N ALA A 26 8.44 -11.20 -2.01
CA ALA A 26 7.27 -10.36 -1.83
C ALA A 26 7.65 -8.88 -1.92
N VAL A 27 6.89 -8.12 -2.70
CA VAL A 27 7.10 -6.69 -2.93
C VAL A 27 5.78 -5.93 -2.74
N ALA A 28 5.83 -4.80 -2.02
CA ALA A 28 4.71 -3.87 -1.97
C ALA A 28 4.51 -3.24 -3.35
N ALA A 29 3.45 -3.65 -4.04
CA ALA A 29 3.18 -3.28 -5.43
C ALA A 29 2.57 -1.89 -5.59
N GLY A 30 2.07 -1.31 -4.54
CA GLY A 30 1.38 -0.01 -4.51
C GLY A 30 0.04 -0.08 -3.78
N PRO A 31 -0.57 1.07 -3.52
CA PRO A 31 -0.11 2.43 -3.80
C PRO A 31 1.06 2.88 -2.90
N GLY A 32 1.72 3.95 -3.28
CA GLY A 32 2.83 4.51 -2.51
C GLY A 32 3.57 5.64 -3.22
N SER A 33 4.74 6.02 -2.68
CA SER A 33 5.64 6.96 -3.34
C SER A 33 6.06 6.45 -4.71
N PHE A 34 5.84 7.25 -5.75
CA PHE A 34 6.15 6.90 -7.15
C PHE A 34 7.62 6.46 -7.32
N THR A 35 8.54 7.23 -6.74
CA THR A 35 9.97 6.89 -6.74
C THR A 35 10.24 5.61 -5.93
N GLY A 36 9.62 5.48 -4.75
CA GLY A 36 9.78 4.31 -3.89
C GLY A 36 9.31 3.03 -4.55
N LEU A 37 8.15 3.04 -5.19
CA LEU A 37 7.60 1.89 -5.93
C LEU A 37 8.53 1.46 -7.07
N ARG A 38 9.07 2.41 -7.84
CA ARG A 38 10.01 2.09 -8.93
C ARG A 38 11.32 1.48 -8.42
N ILE A 39 11.86 2.03 -7.34
CA ILE A 39 13.08 1.49 -6.73
C ILE A 39 12.82 0.09 -6.19
N GLY A 40 11.76 -0.11 -5.42
CA GLY A 40 11.37 -1.40 -4.86
C GLY A 40 11.14 -2.44 -5.95
N SER A 41 10.34 -2.10 -6.96
CA SER A 41 10.08 -2.96 -8.13
C SER A 41 11.34 -3.34 -8.88
N ALA A 42 12.19 -2.37 -9.22
CA ALA A 42 13.45 -2.65 -9.94
C ALA A 42 14.38 -3.57 -9.14
N THR A 43 14.47 -3.35 -7.83
CA THR A 43 15.25 -4.20 -6.93
C THR A 43 14.66 -5.62 -6.86
N ALA A 44 13.34 -5.75 -6.67
CA ALA A 44 12.67 -7.05 -6.62
C ALA A 44 12.83 -7.82 -7.94
N LYS A 45 12.67 -7.13 -9.09
CA LYS A 45 12.92 -7.72 -10.41
C LYS A 45 14.36 -8.22 -10.57
N GLY A 46 15.33 -7.39 -10.18
CA GLY A 46 16.74 -7.77 -10.24
C GLY A 46 17.05 -9.00 -9.41
N LEU A 47 16.53 -9.06 -8.19
CA LEU A 47 16.68 -10.22 -7.30
C LEU A 47 15.94 -11.45 -7.86
N GLY A 48 14.72 -11.30 -8.34
CA GLY A 48 13.93 -12.39 -8.93
C GLY A 48 14.62 -13.01 -10.14
N LEU A 49 15.24 -12.19 -11.00
CA LEU A 49 16.02 -12.67 -12.13
C LEU A 49 17.32 -13.38 -11.68
N ALA A 50 18.08 -12.77 -10.76
CA ALA A 50 19.34 -13.31 -10.28
C ALA A 50 19.16 -14.65 -9.55
N LEU A 51 18.14 -14.74 -8.69
CA LEU A 51 17.84 -15.92 -7.89
C LEU A 51 16.92 -16.91 -8.60
N LYS A 52 16.39 -16.56 -9.77
CA LYS A 52 15.38 -17.36 -10.52
C LYS A 52 14.15 -17.68 -9.68
N LYS A 53 13.69 -16.70 -8.87
CA LYS A 53 12.53 -16.83 -7.99
C LYS A 53 11.39 -15.94 -8.48
N PRO A 54 10.13 -16.39 -8.30
CA PRO A 54 8.96 -15.57 -8.63
C PRO A 54 8.83 -14.36 -7.70
N LEU A 55 8.07 -13.37 -8.13
CA LEU A 55 7.65 -12.24 -7.31
C LEU A 55 6.22 -12.44 -6.84
N VAL A 56 5.91 -11.84 -5.69
CA VAL A 56 4.56 -11.76 -5.12
C VAL A 56 4.21 -10.30 -4.94
N GLU A 57 3.17 -9.86 -5.63
CA GLU A 57 2.69 -8.48 -5.59
C GLU A 57 1.71 -8.31 -4.43
N ILE A 58 2.10 -7.52 -3.44
CA ILE A 58 1.27 -7.27 -2.27
C ILE A 58 0.72 -5.85 -2.32
N PRO A 59 -0.61 -5.66 -2.35
CA PRO A 59 -1.20 -4.34 -2.24
C PRO A 59 -0.76 -3.67 -0.94
N THR A 60 -0.26 -2.43 -1.02
CA THR A 60 0.35 -1.77 0.16
C THR A 60 -0.68 -1.53 1.26
N VAL A 61 -1.91 -1.23 0.88
CA VAL A 61 -3.00 -0.96 1.84
C VAL A 61 -3.43 -2.25 2.54
N ASP A 62 -3.47 -3.38 1.82
CA ASP A 62 -3.75 -4.71 2.38
C ASP A 62 -2.68 -5.12 3.41
N ALA A 63 -1.40 -4.94 3.05
CA ALA A 63 -0.30 -5.20 3.98
C ALA A 63 -0.37 -4.32 5.24
N LEU A 64 -0.77 -3.06 5.08
CA LEU A 64 -0.97 -2.16 6.22
C LEU A 64 -2.14 -2.63 7.09
N ALA A 65 -3.27 -3.06 6.50
CA ALA A 65 -4.40 -3.63 7.21
C ALA A 65 -4.01 -4.90 7.99
N TYR A 66 -3.14 -5.73 7.40
CA TYR A 66 -2.69 -6.99 8.01
C TYR A 66 -1.91 -6.82 9.30
N ASN A 67 -1.37 -5.62 9.59
CA ASN A 67 -0.76 -5.31 10.88
C ASN A 67 -1.71 -5.51 12.07
N LEU A 68 -3.01 -5.39 11.85
CA LEU A 68 -4.05 -5.55 12.87
C LEU A 68 -4.70 -6.93 12.78
N TYR A 69 -3.86 -7.95 12.66
CA TYR A 69 -4.28 -9.34 12.55
C TYR A 69 -5.38 -9.68 13.57
N ASP A 70 -6.45 -10.28 13.05
CA ASP A 70 -7.60 -10.76 13.82
C ASP A 70 -8.39 -9.68 14.59
N SER A 71 -8.29 -8.40 14.16
CA SER A 71 -9.11 -7.31 14.72
C SER A 71 -10.60 -7.60 14.53
N ARG A 72 -11.41 -7.32 15.58
CA ARG A 72 -12.87 -7.43 15.54
C ARG A 72 -13.52 -6.22 14.87
N ALA A 73 -12.89 -5.05 14.95
CA ALA A 73 -13.35 -3.83 14.31
C ALA A 73 -13.01 -3.83 12.82
N LEU A 74 -13.70 -3.02 12.03
CA LEU A 74 -13.27 -2.69 10.67
C LEU A 74 -11.88 -2.07 10.72
N ILE A 75 -11.05 -2.41 9.77
CA ILE A 75 -9.71 -1.85 9.63
C ILE A 75 -9.73 -0.88 8.45
N CYS A 76 -9.39 0.38 8.70
CA CYS A 76 -9.29 1.41 7.69
C CYS A 76 -7.87 1.98 7.66
N PRO A 77 -6.95 1.38 6.87
CA PRO A 77 -5.64 1.97 6.64
C PRO A 77 -5.79 3.30 5.91
N ILE A 78 -5.05 4.31 6.32
CA ILE A 78 -5.00 5.61 5.65
C ILE A 78 -3.55 6.03 5.41
N MET A 79 -3.18 6.17 4.13
CA MET A 79 -1.88 6.69 3.73
C MET A 79 -2.08 8.06 3.08
N ASP A 80 -1.27 9.06 3.45
CA ASP A 80 -1.38 10.41 2.88
C ASP A 80 -1.07 10.41 1.37
N ALA A 81 -2.11 10.59 0.56
CA ALA A 81 -1.98 10.70 -0.90
C ALA A 81 -1.82 12.16 -1.36
N ARG A 82 -1.61 13.11 -0.43
CA ARG A 82 -1.57 14.56 -0.64
C ARG A 82 -2.92 15.14 -1.10
N ARG A 83 -3.07 16.47 -1.02
CA ARG A 83 -4.26 17.21 -1.48
C ARG A 83 -5.55 16.72 -0.82
N SER A 84 -5.53 16.52 0.49
CA SER A 84 -6.68 16.04 1.29
C SER A 84 -7.22 14.67 0.85
N GLN A 85 -6.43 13.88 0.12
CA GLN A 85 -6.75 12.53 -0.29
C GLN A 85 -5.93 11.50 0.48
N VAL A 86 -6.48 10.30 0.58
CA VAL A 86 -5.85 9.14 1.19
C VAL A 86 -5.84 7.97 0.19
N TYR A 87 -4.77 7.18 0.23
CA TYR A 87 -4.85 5.80 -0.23
C TYR A 87 -5.40 4.98 0.93
N THR A 88 -6.48 4.27 0.71
CA THR A 88 -7.24 3.60 1.76
C THR A 88 -8.02 2.42 1.20
N GLY A 89 -8.63 1.64 2.06
CA GLY A 89 -9.59 0.59 1.80
C GLY A 89 -10.29 0.23 3.10
N ILE A 90 -11.23 -0.67 3.06
CA ILE A 90 -11.93 -1.17 4.26
C ILE A 90 -11.75 -2.68 4.32
N TYR A 91 -11.28 -3.16 5.46
CA TYR A 91 -10.96 -4.56 5.67
C TYR A 91 -11.56 -5.06 6.97
N ARG A 92 -11.70 -6.36 7.08
CA ARG A 92 -12.01 -7.07 8.34
C ARG A 92 -11.31 -8.43 8.37
N PHE A 93 -11.17 -8.98 9.55
CA PHE A 93 -10.83 -10.38 9.68
C PHE A 93 -12.09 -11.22 9.84
N GLN A 94 -12.14 -12.35 9.13
CA GLN A 94 -13.15 -13.39 9.28
C GLN A 94 -12.43 -14.74 9.26
N GLU A 95 -12.65 -15.55 10.28
CA GLU A 95 -11.98 -16.87 10.41
C GLU A 95 -10.45 -16.76 10.20
N HIS A 96 -9.81 -15.77 10.84
CA HIS A 96 -8.38 -15.47 10.76
C HIS A 96 -7.87 -15.07 9.36
N LYS A 97 -8.75 -14.78 8.41
CA LYS A 97 -8.40 -14.33 7.06
C LYS A 97 -8.73 -12.85 6.89
N LEU A 98 -7.83 -12.12 6.26
CA LEU A 98 -8.10 -10.74 5.84
C LEU A 98 -9.09 -10.75 4.68
N VAL A 99 -10.25 -10.12 4.91
CA VAL A 99 -11.30 -9.96 3.90
C VAL A 99 -11.37 -8.51 3.49
N THR A 100 -11.28 -8.26 2.19
CA THR A 100 -11.44 -6.93 1.60
C THR A 100 -12.93 -6.61 1.52
N VAL A 101 -13.36 -5.62 2.30
CA VAL A 101 -14.73 -5.10 2.29
C VAL A 101 -14.88 -4.03 1.21
N GLU A 102 -13.92 -3.12 1.12
CA GLU A 102 -13.72 -2.22 -0.02
C GLU A 102 -12.25 -2.24 -0.42
N ALA A 103 -12.01 -2.47 -1.72
CA ALA A 103 -10.65 -2.55 -2.27
C ALA A 103 -9.90 -1.22 -2.11
N GLN A 104 -8.58 -1.30 -2.20
CA GLN A 104 -7.75 -0.09 -2.13
C GLN A 104 -8.15 0.95 -3.19
N MET A 105 -8.20 2.21 -2.75
CA MET A 105 -8.64 3.34 -3.56
C MET A 105 -7.91 4.62 -3.16
N ALA A 106 -8.00 5.64 -4.02
CA ALA A 106 -7.55 6.99 -3.73
C ALA A 106 -8.77 7.92 -3.68
N VAL A 107 -9.14 8.40 -2.50
CA VAL A 107 -10.34 9.22 -2.28
C VAL A 107 -10.08 10.37 -1.32
N PRO A 108 -10.90 11.45 -1.33
CA PRO A 108 -10.90 12.44 -0.26
C PRO A 108 -11.20 11.78 1.09
N MET A 109 -10.50 12.20 2.17
CA MET A 109 -10.75 11.64 3.51
C MET A 109 -12.18 11.87 3.98
N ALA A 110 -12.81 12.98 3.57
CA ALA A 110 -14.21 13.27 3.89
C ALA A 110 -15.17 12.19 3.33
N GLU A 111 -14.95 11.75 2.09
CA GLU A 111 -15.75 10.68 1.47
C GLU A 111 -15.59 9.35 2.23
N MET A 112 -14.38 9.02 2.67
CA MET A 112 -14.15 7.82 3.48
C MET A 112 -14.88 7.89 4.82
N ILE A 113 -14.88 9.05 5.48
CA ILE A 113 -15.63 9.26 6.73
C ILE A 113 -17.14 9.05 6.51
N GLU A 114 -17.70 9.57 5.42
CA GLU A 114 -19.11 9.35 5.07
C GLU A 114 -19.44 7.87 4.87
N LYS A 115 -18.58 7.15 4.14
CA LYS A 115 -18.72 5.70 3.93
C LYS A 115 -18.70 4.93 5.26
N LEU A 116 -17.78 5.26 6.17
CA LEU A 116 -17.68 4.60 7.47
C LEU A 116 -18.88 4.93 8.37
N ASN A 117 -19.35 6.18 8.37
CA ASN A 117 -20.56 6.58 9.09
C ASN A 117 -21.81 5.85 8.57
N ALA A 118 -21.92 5.65 7.27
CA ALA A 118 -23.05 4.91 6.66
C ALA A 118 -23.03 3.42 7.03
N ARG A 119 -21.85 2.84 7.30
CA ARG A 119 -21.73 1.44 7.74
C ARG A 119 -22.16 1.23 9.20
N GLY A 120 -21.95 2.21 10.07
CA GLY A 120 -22.37 2.13 11.47
C GLY A 120 -21.53 1.17 12.34
N GLU A 121 -20.40 0.68 11.85
CA GLU A 121 -19.54 -0.28 12.54
C GLU A 121 -18.33 0.39 13.18
N GLU A 122 -17.81 -0.20 14.27
CA GLU A 122 -16.56 0.25 14.89
C GLU A 122 -15.38 0.12 13.91
N VAL A 123 -14.48 1.12 13.90
CA VAL A 123 -13.33 1.17 13.00
C VAL A 123 -12.02 1.49 13.72
N VAL A 124 -10.94 0.84 13.30
CA VAL A 124 -9.58 1.17 13.72
C VAL A 124 -8.79 1.71 12.54
N PHE A 125 -8.18 2.89 12.75
CA PHE A 125 -7.35 3.56 11.75
C PHE A 125 -5.86 3.32 12.02
N LEU A 126 -5.09 3.20 10.94
CA LEU A 126 -3.63 3.11 10.97
C LEU A 126 -3.05 3.72 9.70
N GLY A 127 -1.75 3.98 9.73
CA GLY A 127 -1.01 4.53 8.59
C GLY A 127 -0.49 5.95 8.85
N ASP A 128 0.33 6.42 7.93
CA ASP A 128 0.95 7.75 7.99
C ASP A 128 -0.04 8.90 7.72
N GLY A 129 -1.24 8.58 7.25
CA GLY A 129 -2.35 9.54 7.17
C GLY A 129 -2.99 9.87 8.53
N VAL A 130 -2.81 9.03 9.57
CA VAL A 130 -3.42 9.26 10.89
C VAL A 130 -3.02 10.61 11.49
N PRO A 131 -1.74 11.01 11.55
CA PRO A 131 -1.37 12.33 12.05
C PRO A 131 -1.94 13.50 11.23
N VAL A 132 -2.15 13.29 9.93
CA VAL A 132 -2.65 14.32 9.01
C VAL A 132 -4.15 14.52 9.14
N PHE A 133 -4.90 13.43 9.25
CA PHE A 133 -6.37 13.43 9.19
C PHE A 133 -7.04 13.16 10.55
N GLY A 134 -6.27 12.91 11.61
CA GLY A 134 -6.81 12.55 12.92
C GLY A 134 -7.83 13.56 13.47
N LYS A 135 -7.57 14.87 13.32
CA LYS A 135 -8.52 15.92 13.72
C LYS A 135 -9.83 15.84 12.92
N MET A 136 -9.75 15.68 11.60
CA MET A 136 -10.92 15.54 10.73
C MET A 136 -11.76 14.31 11.13
N ILE A 137 -11.11 13.19 11.44
CA ILE A 137 -11.76 11.97 11.91
C ILE A 137 -12.50 12.26 13.23
N GLN A 138 -11.83 12.87 14.22
CA GLN A 138 -12.40 13.20 15.51
C GLN A 138 -13.64 14.11 15.42
N GLU A 139 -13.63 15.05 14.51
CA GLU A 139 -14.70 16.03 14.34
C GLU A 139 -15.91 15.50 13.55
N ASN A 140 -15.73 14.53 12.63
CA ASN A 140 -16.74 14.16 11.65
C ASN A 140 -17.15 12.69 11.69
N LEU A 141 -16.37 11.81 12.30
CA LEU A 141 -16.73 10.40 12.41
C LEU A 141 -17.74 10.20 13.55
N LYS A 142 -18.82 9.48 13.27
CA LYS A 142 -19.95 9.27 14.19
C LYS A 142 -19.98 7.87 14.79
N VAL A 143 -19.21 6.94 14.26
CA VAL A 143 -19.11 5.56 14.74
C VAL A 143 -17.99 5.44 15.80
N PRO A 144 -18.00 4.43 16.66
CA PRO A 144 -16.88 4.14 17.55
C PRO A 144 -15.60 3.93 16.75
N TYR A 145 -14.49 4.50 17.21
CA TYR A 145 -13.22 4.35 16.53
C TYR A 145 -12.03 4.38 17.48
N SER A 146 -10.91 3.87 16.97
CA SER A 146 -9.61 3.96 17.63
C SER A 146 -8.49 4.16 16.62
N PHE A 147 -7.32 4.52 17.12
CA PHE A 147 -6.09 4.56 16.33
C PHE A 147 -5.16 3.44 16.79
N ALA A 148 -4.56 2.76 15.82
CA ALA A 148 -3.62 1.69 16.11
C ALA A 148 -2.41 2.22 16.91
N PRO A 149 -1.89 1.44 17.86
CA PRO A 149 -0.71 1.83 18.63
C PRO A 149 0.54 1.94 17.73
N ALA A 150 1.51 2.71 18.19
CA ALA A 150 2.69 3.12 17.40
C ALA A 150 3.46 1.95 16.75
N HIS A 151 3.53 0.79 17.42
CA HIS A 151 4.29 -0.36 16.93
C HIS A 151 3.65 -1.08 15.73
N VAL A 152 2.37 -0.86 15.42
CA VAL A 152 1.65 -1.45 14.28
C VAL A 152 1.03 -0.41 13.35
N ASN A 153 1.25 0.87 13.62
CA ASN A 153 0.61 1.98 12.90
C ASN A 153 1.25 2.28 11.52
N LYS A 154 2.39 1.70 11.18
CA LYS A 154 3.10 1.98 9.93
C LYS A 154 3.33 0.70 9.11
N GLN A 155 3.67 0.89 7.84
CA GLN A 155 4.04 -0.19 6.93
C GLN A 155 5.18 -1.03 7.54
N ARG A 156 5.03 -2.35 7.43
CA ARG A 156 6.00 -3.33 7.94
C ARG A 156 6.29 -4.37 6.88
N ALA A 157 7.57 -4.63 6.65
CA ALA A 157 8.01 -5.68 5.73
C ALA A 157 7.51 -7.07 6.17
N ALA A 158 7.37 -7.29 7.48
CA ALA A 158 6.83 -8.54 8.02
C ALA A 158 5.38 -8.80 7.59
N ALA A 159 4.53 -7.75 7.51
CA ALA A 159 3.16 -7.89 7.02
C ALA A 159 3.12 -8.21 5.51
N VAL A 160 4.01 -7.58 4.74
CA VAL A 160 4.17 -7.90 3.30
C VAL A 160 4.61 -9.36 3.13
N ALA A 161 5.57 -9.83 3.92
CA ALA A 161 6.04 -11.21 3.88
C ALA A 161 4.95 -12.22 4.26
N ALA A 162 4.20 -11.94 5.34
CA ALA A 162 3.12 -12.81 5.80
C ALA A 162 1.99 -12.96 4.77
N LEU A 163 1.56 -11.86 4.14
CA LEU A 163 0.64 -11.92 3.01
C LEU A 163 1.26 -12.61 1.80
N GLY A 164 2.55 -12.39 1.56
CA GLY A 164 3.31 -13.05 0.50
C GLY A 164 3.24 -14.57 0.61
N GLU A 165 3.43 -15.11 1.81
CA GLU A 165 3.30 -16.55 2.07
C GLU A 165 1.90 -17.08 1.71
N ILE A 166 0.85 -16.33 2.08
CA ILE A 166 -0.53 -16.70 1.75
C ILE A 166 -0.72 -16.69 0.22
N TYR A 167 -0.26 -15.64 -0.45
CA TYR A 167 -0.42 -15.47 -1.90
C TYR A 167 0.37 -16.54 -2.69
N VAL A 168 1.55 -16.93 -2.23
CA VAL A 168 2.30 -18.06 -2.81
C VAL A 168 1.47 -19.35 -2.74
N LYS A 169 0.88 -19.64 -1.57
CA LYS A 169 0.03 -20.84 -1.38
C LYS A 169 -1.22 -20.80 -2.27
N GLU A 170 -1.71 -19.62 -2.60
CA GLU A 170 -2.85 -19.40 -3.50
C GLU A 170 -2.43 -19.35 -4.99
N GLY A 171 -1.15 -19.49 -5.30
CA GLY A 171 -0.64 -19.41 -6.67
C GLY A 171 -0.62 -18.01 -7.26
N LYS A 172 -0.76 -16.95 -6.45
CA LYS A 172 -0.71 -15.55 -6.86
C LYS A 172 0.74 -15.07 -6.97
N ILE A 173 1.43 -15.58 -7.96
CA ILE A 173 2.83 -15.26 -8.25
C ILE A 173 2.95 -14.73 -9.67
N VAL A 174 3.95 -13.88 -9.90
CA VAL A 174 4.29 -13.35 -11.22
C VAL A 174 5.79 -13.53 -11.47
N THR A 175 6.18 -13.53 -12.72
CA THR A 175 7.61 -13.49 -13.07
C THR A 175 8.17 -12.08 -12.86
N ALA A 176 9.49 -11.97 -12.75
CA ALA A 176 10.15 -10.66 -12.70
C ALA A 176 9.87 -9.80 -13.94
N MET A 177 9.58 -10.42 -15.09
CA MET A 177 9.23 -9.69 -16.32
C MET A 177 7.82 -9.11 -16.29
N GLU A 178 6.86 -9.85 -15.76
CA GLU A 178 5.45 -9.49 -15.70
C GLU A 178 5.14 -8.45 -14.62
N HIS A 179 5.93 -8.42 -13.54
CA HIS A 179 5.69 -7.50 -12.43
C HIS A 179 5.64 -6.04 -12.88
N VAL A 180 4.57 -5.32 -12.49
CA VAL A 180 4.39 -3.88 -12.73
C VAL A 180 3.82 -3.24 -11.46
N PRO A 181 4.40 -2.12 -10.99
CA PRO A 181 3.82 -1.38 -9.87
C PRO A 181 2.41 -0.88 -10.17
N GLU A 182 1.53 -0.96 -9.19
CA GLU A 182 0.17 -0.43 -9.29
C GLU A 182 0.14 1.06 -8.89
N TYR A 183 -0.27 1.90 -9.82
CA TYR A 183 -0.42 3.34 -9.60
C TYR A 183 -1.89 3.70 -9.55
N LEU A 184 -2.46 3.85 -8.34
CA LEU A 184 -3.85 4.32 -8.15
C LEU A 184 -4.05 5.78 -8.57
N ARG A 185 -2.97 6.52 -8.76
CA ARG A 185 -3.00 7.91 -9.27
C ARG A 185 -1.93 8.10 -10.32
N VAL A 186 -2.28 8.89 -11.32
CA VAL A 186 -1.33 9.35 -12.35
C VAL A 186 -0.25 10.20 -11.67
N SER A 187 1.01 10.07 -12.10
CA SER A 187 2.12 10.84 -11.55
C SER A 187 1.89 12.36 -11.66
N GLN A 188 2.54 13.15 -10.82
CA GLN A 188 2.44 14.60 -10.88
C GLN A 188 2.91 15.14 -12.24
N ALA A 189 4.00 14.59 -12.77
CA ALA A 189 4.55 14.99 -14.06
C ALA A 189 3.60 14.69 -15.24
N GLU A 190 2.92 13.55 -15.23
CA GLU A 190 1.92 13.22 -16.24
C GLU A 190 0.69 14.12 -16.17
N ARG A 191 0.25 14.50 -14.96
CA ARG A 191 -0.85 15.45 -14.78
C ARG A 191 -0.49 16.84 -15.25
N GLU A 192 0.69 17.35 -14.90
CA GLU A 192 1.19 18.65 -15.34
C GLU A 192 1.35 18.69 -16.86
N ARG A 193 1.81 17.59 -17.47
CA ARG A 193 1.88 17.46 -18.92
C ARG A 193 0.49 17.46 -19.56
N ALA A 194 -0.47 16.76 -18.97
CA ALA A 194 -1.84 16.74 -19.47
C ALA A 194 -2.50 18.12 -19.36
N GLN A 195 -2.26 18.86 -18.29
CA GLN A 195 -2.75 20.23 -18.12
C GLN A 195 -2.15 21.18 -19.15
N LYS A 196 -0.82 21.15 -19.36
CA LYS A 196 -0.17 21.98 -20.38
C LYS A 196 -0.72 21.70 -21.78
N LEU A 197 -0.90 20.43 -22.14
CA LEU A 197 -1.49 20.05 -23.43
C LEU A 197 -2.94 20.53 -23.60
N GLN A 198 -3.70 20.61 -22.52
CA GLN A 198 -5.06 21.17 -22.56
C GLN A 198 -5.05 22.69 -22.70
N GLU A 199 -4.13 23.38 -22.03
CA GLU A 199 -3.93 24.84 -22.14
C GLU A 199 -3.46 25.24 -23.55
N GLU A 200 -2.53 24.49 -24.12
CA GLU A 200 -2.06 24.71 -25.52
C GLU A 200 -3.19 24.53 -26.52
N LYS A 201 -3.99 23.47 -26.41
CA LYS A 201 -5.16 23.24 -27.30
C LYS A 201 -6.26 24.28 -27.12
N ALA A 202 -6.44 24.84 -25.91
CA ALA A 202 -7.40 25.91 -25.66
C ALA A 202 -6.94 27.24 -26.27
N SER A 203 -5.63 27.53 -26.25
CA SER A 203 -5.07 28.72 -26.89
C SER A 203 -5.12 28.69 -28.41
N GLU A 204 -4.90 27.50 -29.00
CA GLU A 204 -5.00 27.29 -30.46
C GLU A 204 -6.44 27.43 -30.99
N LYS A 205 -7.46 27.13 -30.18
CA LYS A 205 -8.89 27.31 -30.57
C LYS A 205 -9.38 28.74 -30.47
N ASN A 206 -8.67 29.60 -29.76
CA ASN A 206 -9.03 31.01 -29.57
C ASN A 206 -8.19 31.97 -30.44
N SER A 207 -7.32 31.47 -31.28
CA SER A 207 -6.56 32.20 -32.32
C SER A 207 -7.09 31.92 -33.70
#